data_ff7d8890edf666f1d9ac71d9cb2b0788
#
_entry.id   ff7d8890edf666f1d9ac71d9cb2b0788
#
_cell.length_a   1.000
_cell.length_b   1.000
_cell.length_c   1.000
_cell.angle_alpha   90.00
_cell.angle_beta   90.00
_cell.angle_gamma   90.00
#
_symmetry.space_group_name_H-M   'P 1'
#
loop_
_entity.id
_entity.type
_entity.pdbx_description
1 polymer ?
#
loop_
_entity_poly.entity_id
_entity_poly.type
_entity_poly.pdbx_seq_one_letter_code
_entity_poly.pdbx_strand_id
1 'polypeptide(L)'
;MGWEDLPTILLEEIFSYLSLTHRYYASQVCRTWYEIFHSPIIWQTFIFDGLIFTRKKFNLYRGYERILNLYRVQRYLPRKSQYIKQLIIKPIPEYHNMCDFLDMLTNFIHHHDQSHYPFPYLDEFSFTFHVLKLINDDENNPEHLHAYNEYPNAFIRGNKRYYGTGGTILNKLRKFISSVRSLKRFHLNDLFLASDFDIGACLEELLVNSGETLEYIEVLNYTSYVIPLYTVGLFPNLHTISISPHSLDDGVLLLFANHLIYLRRLDIVHDELTISHRYRDSVWNEIEEILKESKRRWNIRMITKGKCKEEPLWPQGSAPIQSIIYNTCSVKVVQTSIYTCMEQFSATLEIYAHLKSMCRVYIPRSFLERADTAYIGLVKTARYLHTLAIKERISTATCLLIAYYGAKNNLKQFYLRRNCVILRNEYRKYLFRESGDNNESIHSWLEQHCRKYDRVEDAVSVLFGRKWKMLTDWEYNRMCL
;
A
#
# COMPACT_ATOMS: atom_id res chain seq x y z
N MET A 1 15.61 -25.04 29.15
CA MET A 1 14.97 -23.73 29.07
C MET A 1 13.57 -23.93 28.49
N GLY A 2 12.54 -23.70 29.28
CA GLY A 2 11.17 -23.68 28.80
C GLY A 2 10.84 -22.33 28.20
N TRP A 3 9.72 -22.23 27.49
CA TRP A 3 9.21 -20.96 26.94
C TRP A 3 8.89 -19.92 28.04
N GLU A 4 8.69 -20.39 29.27
CA GLU A 4 8.47 -19.57 30.47
C GLU A 4 9.75 -18.89 31.00
N ASP A 5 10.93 -19.39 30.61
CA ASP A 5 12.24 -18.86 31.02
C ASP A 5 12.75 -17.74 30.11
N LEU A 6 11.99 -17.39 29.04
CA LEU A 6 12.37 -16.30 28.14
C LEU A 6 12.30 -14.96 28.86
N PRO A 7 13.26 -14.04 28.57
CA PRO A 7 13.20 -12.67 29.07
C PRO A 7 11.88 -11.99 28.69
N THR A 8 11.33 -11.19 29.59
CA THR A 8 10.07 -10.46 29.43
C THR A 8 9.99 -9.69 28.12
N ILE A 9 11.06 -9.03 27.74
CA ILE A 9 11.14 -8.25 26.48
C ILE A 9 10.89 -9.13 25.25
N LEU A 10 11.46 -10.33 25.21
CA LEU A 10 11.25 -11.26 24.09
C LEU A 10 9.83 -11.81 24.06
N LEU A 11 9.25 -12.08 25.22
CA LEU A 11 7.85 -12.50 25.34
C LEU A 11 6.91 -11.38 24.88
N GLU A 12 7.14 -10.13 25.27
CA GLU A 12 6.36 -8.98 24.82
C GLU A 12 6.42 -8.83 23.29
N GLU A 13 7.61 -8.98 22.69
CA GLU A 13 7.79 -8.95 21.25
C GLU A 13 7.02 -10.09 20.57
N ILE A 14 7.14 -11.32 21.07
CA ILE A 14 6.38 -12.47 20.55
C ILE A 14 4.86 -12.20 20.64
N PHE A 15 4.38 -11.71 21.79
CA PHE A 15 2.97 -11.39 21.97
C PHE A 15 2.50 -10.28 21.03
N SER A 16 3.34 -9.33 20.68
CA SER A 16 3.02 -8.25 19.75
C SER A 16 2.65 -8.77 18.35
N TYR A 17 3.25 -9.88 17.92
CA TYR A 17 2.94 -10.54 16.64
C TYR A 17 1.67 -11.40 16.68
N LEU A 18 1.16 -11.74 17.86
CA LEU A 18 -0.04 -12.55 17.99
C LEU A 18 -1.30 -11.72 17.72
N SER A 19 -2.32 -12.34 17.10
CA SER A 19 -3.65 -11.76 17.05
C SER A 19 -4.26 -11.64 18.45
N LEU A 20 -5.21 -10.74 18.65
CA LEU A 20 -5.85 -10.53 19.96
C LEU A 20 -6.40 -11.82 20.55
N THR A 21 -6.99 -12.70 19.75
CA THR A 21 -7.48 -14.01 20.17
C THR A 21 -6.35 -14.92 20.63
N HIS A 22 -5.24 -14.96 19.89
CA HIS A 22 -4.08 -15.77 20.26
C HIS A 22 -3.36 -15.21 21.49
N ARG A 23 -3.30 -13.89 21.67
CA ARG A 23 -2.81 -13.27 22.92
C ARG A 23 -3.63 -13.72 24.12
N TYR A 24 -4.95 -13.75 23.96
CA TYR A 24 -5.84 -14.22 25.02
C TYR A 24 -5.60 -15.69 25.38
N TYR A 25 -5.49 -16.58 24.38
CA TYR A 25 -5.17 -17.99 24.66
C TYR A 25 -3.78 -18.16 25.29
N ALA A 26 -2.80 -17.44 24.78
CA ALA A 26 -1.45 -17.45 25.36
C ALA A 26 -1.44 -16.99 26.83
N SER A 27 -2.25 -16.01 27.20
CA SER A 27 -2.35 -15.54 28.58
C SER A 27 -2.88 -16.58 29.58
N GLN A 28 -3.44 -17.67 29.09
CA GLN A 28 -3.97 -18.77 29.95
C GLN A 28 -2.95 -19.87 30.21
N VAL A 29 -1.74 -19.79 29.62
CA VAL A 29 -0.73 -20.86 29.69
C VAL A 29 -0.02 -20.88 31.05
N CYS A 30 0.47 -19.73 31.51
CA CYS A 30 1.14 -19.59 32.80
C CYS A 30 1.04 -18.15 33.33
N ARG A 31 1.48 -17.95 34.60
CA ARG A 31 1.41 -16.64 35.26
C ARG A 31 2.24 -15.57 34.55
N THR A 32 3.45 -15.88 34.13
CA THR A 32 4.32 -14.97 33.39
C THR A 32 3.64 -14.49 32.10
N TRP A 33 3.06 -15.40 31.32
CA TRP A 33 2.35 -15.05 30.09
C TRP A 33 1.08 -14.24 30.34
N TYR A 34 0.41 -14.47 31.47
CA TYR A 34 -0.70 -13.63 31.91
C TYR A 34 -0.25 -12.21 32.23
N GLU A 35 0.89 -12.05 32.92
CA GLU A 35 1.47 -10.74 33.21
C GLU A 35 1.87 -10.01 31.93
N ILE A 36 2.51 -10.69 30.97
CA ILE A 36 2.82 -10.15 29.64
C ILE A 36 1.57 -9.67 28.92
N PHE A 37 0.47 -10.43 28.94
CA PHE A 37 -0.80 -10.01 28.34
C PHE A 37 -1.32 -8.69 28.90
N HIS A 38 -0.95 -8.33 30.12
CA HIS A 38 -1.31 -7.06 30.75
C HIS A 38 -0.28 -5.94 30.52
N SER A 39 0.87 -6.24 29.93
CA SER A 39 1.91 -5.25 29.65
C SER A 39 1.39 -4.16 28.70
N PRO A 40 1.71 -2.88 28.97
CA PRO A 40 1.36 -1.74 28.10
C PRO A 40 1.82 -1.91 26.64
N ILE A 41 2.99 -2.51 26.43
CA ILE A 41 3.66 -2.60 25.13
C ILE A 41 2.80 -3.35 24.12
N ILE A 42 2.21 -4.47 24.49
CA ILE A 42 1.42 -5.30 23.58
C ILE A 42 0.07 -4.67 23.18
N TRP A 43 -0.37 -3.62 23.91
CA TRP A 43 -1.62 -2.91 23.65
C TRP A 43 -1.43 -1.60 22.90
N GLN A 44 -0.20 -1.25 22.52
CA GLN A 44 0.06 -0.03 21.74
C GLN A 44 -0.64 -0.03 20.38
N THR A 45 -0.80 -1.21 19.78
CA THR A 45 -1.58 -1.37 18.54
C THR A 45 -2.87 -2.13 18.84
N PHE A 46 -3.99 -1.44 18.68
CA PHE A 46 -5.31 -2.04 18.79
C PHE A 46 -5.94 -2.20 17.40
N ILE A 47 -6.14 -3.45 17.01
CA ILE A 47 -6.77 -3.80 15.74
C ILE A 47 -8.20 -4.24 16.01
N PHE A 48 -9.16 -3.44 15.55
CA PHE A 48 -10.56 -3.85 15.54
C PHE A 48 -10.82 -4.73 14.31
N ASP A 49 -11.12 -5.98 14.57
CA ASP A 49 -11.52 -6.96 13.57
C ASP A 49 -12.95 -7.41 13.89
N GLY A 50 -13.86 -7.23 12.94
CA GLY A 50 -15.27 -7.59 13.11
C GLY A 50 -15.51 -9.07 13.47
N LEU A 51 -14.55 -9.97 13.23
CA LEU A 51 -14.67 -11.36 13.63
C LEU A 51 -14.52 -11.57 15.14
N ILE A 52 -13.67 -10.77 15.79
CA ILE A 52 -13.35 -10.92 17.22
C ILE A 52 -14.42 -10.29 18.11
N PHE A 53 -14.93 -9.14 17.70
CA PHE A 53 -15.86 -8.36 18.50
C PHE A 53 -17.33 -8.56 18.12
N THR A 54 -17.62 -9.45 17.20
CA THR A 54 -18.99 -9.82 16.84
C THR A 54 -19.37 -11.18 17.39
N ARG A 55 -20.66 -11.40 17.55
CA ARG A 55 -21.26 -12.71 17.89
C ARG A 55 -22.31 -13.07 16.85
N LYS A 56 -22.49 -14.36 16.61
CA LYS A 56 -23.59 -14.85 15.78
C LYS A 56 -24.91 -14.68 16.56
N LYS A 57 -25.89 -14.10 15.91
CA LYS A 57 -27.27 -14.03 16.39
C LYS A 57 -28.19 -14.53 15.29
N PHE A 58 -29.17 -15.34 15.64
CA PHE A 58 -30.19 -15.79 14.70
C PHE A 58 -31.26 -14.71 14.56
N ASN A 59 -31.53 -14.31 13.33
CA ASN A 59 -32.62 -13.42 12.95
C ASN A 59 -33.66 -14.25 12.18
N LEU A 60 -34.91 -14.18 12.56
CA LEU A 60 -36.00 -14.94 11.93
C LEU A 60 -36.17 -14.65 10.43
N TYR A 61 -35.80 -13.45 9.98
CA TYR A 61 -35.97 -13.00 8.60
C TYR A 61 -34.70 -13.12 7.73
N ARG A 62 -33.51 -13.06 8.37
CA ARG A 62 -32.20 -13.01 7.67
C ARG A 62 -31.27 -14.17 7.99
N GLY A 63 -31.71 -15.10 8.85
CA GLY A 63 -30.87 -16.22 9.30
C GLY A 63 -29.81 -15.80 10.31
N TYR A 64 -28.60 -16.37 10.23
CA TYR A 64 -27.52 -16.05 11.15
C TYR A 64 -26.77 -14.77 10.72
N GLU A 65 -26.91 -13.74 11.52
CA GLU A 65 -26.19 -12.47 11.37
C GLU A 65 -25.04 -12.37 12.39
N ARG A 66 -24.02 -11.58 12.05
CA ARG A 66 -22.99 -11.19 13.01
C ARG A 66 -23.30 -9.80 13.54
N ILE A 67 -23.58 -9.71 14.83
CA ILE A 67 -23.82 -8.44 15.51
C ILE A 67 -22.66 -8.09 16.43
N LEU A 68 -22.39 -6.78 16.57
CA LEU A 68 -21.36 -6.26 17.47
C LEU A 68 -21.67 -6.68 18.92
N ASN A 69 -20.66 -7.22 19.59
CA ASN A 69 -20.73 -7.52 21.02
C ASN A 69 -20.16 -6.33 21.80
N LEU A 70 -20.98 -5.31 22.00
CA LEU A 70 -20.62 -4.11 22.74
C LEU A 70 -20.00 -4.40 24.11
N TYR A 71 -20.52 -5.43 24.81
CA TYR A 71 -19.98 -5.83 26.11
C TYR A 71 -18.50 -6.23 26.05
N ARG A 72 -18.10 -6.96 25.01
CA ARG A 72 -16.69 -7.31 24.84
C ARG A 72 -15.81 -6.09 24.63
N VAL A 73 -16.26 -5.18 23.78
CA VAL A 73 -15.48 -3.94 23.48
C VAL A 73 -15.41 -3.05 24.72
N GLN A 74 -16.54 -2.81 25.38
CA GLN A 74 -16.61 -2.00 26.60
C GLN A 74 -15.80 -2.54 27.77
N ARG A 75 -15.58 -3.85 27.81
CA ARG A 75 -14.73 -4.45 28.85
C ARG A 75 -13.24 -4.19 28.65
N TYR A 76 -12.78 -4.11 27.39
CA TYR A 76 -11.36 -3.95 27.05
C TYR A 76 -10.95 -2.47 26.93
N LEU A 77 -11.73 -1.68 26.23
CA LEU A 77 -11.40 -0.29 25.91
C LEU A 77 -11.04 0.54 27.16
N PRO A 78 -11.86 0.63 28.22
CA PRO A 78 -11.56 1.48 29.37
C PRO A 78 -10.26 1.12 30.08
N ARG A 79 -9.86 -0.15 30.02
CA ARG A 79 -8.67 -0.64 30.70
C ARG A 79 -7.39 -0.50 29.90
N LYS A 80 -7.52 -0.36 28.57
CA LYS A 80 -6.37 -0.43 27.63
C LYS A 80 -6.20 0.83 26.79
N SER A 81 -7.22 1.69 26.68
CA SER A 81 -7.20 2.89 25.86
C SER A 81 -6.00 3.81 26.13
N GLN A 82 -5.60 3.92 27.40
CA GLN A 82 -4.45 4.72 27.80
C GLN A 82 -3.09 4.24 27.22
N TYR A 83 -3.00 3.03 26.70
CA TYR A 83 -1.78 2.48 26.10
C TYR A 83 -1.82 2.49 24.56
N ILE A 84 -2.99 2.75 23.97
CA ILE A 84 -3.19 2.66 22.51
C ILE A 84 -2.52 3.85 21.85
N LYS A 85 -1.55 3.55 20.97
CA LYS A 85 -0.89 4.50 20.07
C LYS A 85 -1.44 4.42 18.64
N GLN A 86 -1.87 3.22 18.24
CA GLN A 86 -2.38 2.95 16.90
C GLN A 86 -3.74 2.28 17.02
N LEU A 87 -4.77 2.91 16.44
CA LEU A 87 -6.12 2.37 16.35
C LEU A 87 -6.42 2.03 14.88
N ILE A 88 -6.48 0.73 14.58
CA ILE A 88 -6.70 0.22 13.23
C ILE A 88 -8.06 -0.45 13.14
N ILE A 89 -8.94 0.07 12.32
CA ILE A 89 -10.27 -0.49 12.05
C ILE A 89 -10.22 -1.19 10.68
N LYS A 90 -10.28 -2.52 10.69
CA LYS A 90 -10.35 -3.35 9.49
C LYS A 90 -11.74 -3.29 8.85
N PRO A 91 -11.87 -3.65 7.56
CA PRO A 91 -13.17 -3.66 6.88
C PRO A 91 -14.21 -4.48 7.65
N ILE A 92 -15.33 -3.85 7.95
CA ILE A 92 -16.50 -4.46 8.62
C ILE A 92 -17.59 -4.60 7.56
N PRO A 93 -17.99 -5.83 7.18
CA PRO A 93 -18.99 -6.06 6.13
C PRO A 93 -20.37 -5.52 6.48
N GLU A 94 -20.75 -5.63 7.76
CA GLU A 94 -22.06 -5.18 8.21
C GLU A 94 -22.04 -3.70 8.59
N TYR A 95 -22.78 -2.91 7.86
CA TYR A 95 -22.93 -1.47 8.02
C TYR A 95 -23.31 -1.05 9.45
N HIS A 96 -24.33 -1.69 10.02
CA HIS A 96 -24.81 -1.37 11.38
C HIS A 96 -23.72 -1.57 12.43
N ASN A 97 -22.96 -2.67 12.32
CA ASN A 97 -21.87 -2.94 13.25
C ASN A 97 -20.77 -1.86 13.18
N MET A 98 -20.51 -1.33 11.99
CA MET A 98 -19.53 -0.25 11.80
C MET A 98 -20.02 1.05 12.44
N CYS A 99 -21.28 1.42 12.19
CA CYS A 99 -21.90 2.59 12.79
C CYS A 99 -21.94 2.51 14.32
N ASP A 100 -22.40 1.37 14.85
CA ASP A 100 -22.47 1.13 16.30
C ASP A 100 -21.08 1.19 16.95
N PHE A 101 -20.04 0.71 16.25
CA PHE A 101 -18.69 0.77 16.78
C PHE A 101 -18.14 2.19 16.81
N LEU A 102 -18.36 2.98 15.77
CA LEU A 102 -17.94 4.40 15.73
C LEU A 102 -18.68 5.22 16.79
N ASP A 103 -20.01 5.01 16.94
CA ASP A 103 -20.80 5.67 17.99
C ASP A 103 -20.30 5.30 19.39
N MET A 104 -20.01 4.02 19.61
CA MET A 104 -19.48 3.56 20.88
C MET A 104 -18.12 4.21 21.20
N LEU A 105 -17.21 4.30 20.22
CA LEU A 105 -15.91 4.98 20.41
C LEU A 105 -16.10 6.46 20.72
N THR A 106 -16.97 7.15 19.98
CA THR A 106 -17.29 8.56 20.19
C THR A 106 -17.87 8.79 21.57
N ASN A 107 -18.86 8.00 21.96
CA ASN A 107 -19.47 8.08 23.28
C ASN A 107 -18.48 7.75 24.40
N PHE A 108 -17.59 6.79 24.18
CA PHE A 108 -16.53 6.46 25.15
C PHE A 108 -15.61 7.67 25.41
N ILE A 109 -15.27 8.44 24.37
CA ILE A 109 -14.46 9.65 24.53
C ILE A 109 -15.24 10.74 25.25
N HIS A 110 -16.51 10.96 24.89
CA HIS A 110 -17.33 12.04 25.47
C HIS A 110 -17.76 11.79 26.92
N HIS A 111 -18.00 10.53 27.29
CA HIS A 111 -18.44 10.18 28.65
C HIS A 111 -17.28 9.94 29.64
N HIS A 112 -16.04 10.01 29.16
CA HIS A 112 -14.90 9.99 30.05
C HIS A 112 -14.77 11.36 30.74
N ASP A 113 -14.48 11.35 32.04
CA ASP A 113 -14.32 12.55 32.84
C ASP A 113 -13.39 13.55 32.16
N GLN A 114 -13.76 14.81 32.08
CA GLN A 114 -12.98 15.86 31.39
C GLN A 114 -11.52 15.98 31.88
N SER A 115 -11.22 15.41 33.06
CA SER A 115 -9.88 15.36 33.62
C SER A 115 -8.94 14.35 32.98
N HIS A 116 -9.46 13.31 32.29
CA HIS A 116 -8.63 12.23 31.74
C HIS A 116 -9.09 11.85 30.34
N TYR A 117 -8.42 12.37 29.31
CA TYR A 117 -8.63 11.96 27.93
C TYR A 117 -8.31 10.47 27.74
N PRO A 118 -9.23 9.65 27.22
CA PRO A 118 -9.06 8.19 27.23
C PRO A 118 -7.98 7.65 26.27
N PHE A 119 -7.56 8.45 25.29
CA PHE A 119 -6.52 8.09 24.31
C PHE A 119 -5.32 9.06 24.33
N PRO A 120 -4.62 9.24 25.44
CA PRO A 120 -3.59 10.27 25.58
C PRO A 120 -2.37 10.09 24.65
N TYR A 121 -2.16 8.89 24.12
CA TYR A 121 -1.01 8.54 23.28
C TYR A 121 -1.41 8.09 21.88
N LEU A 122 -2.65 8.34 21.44
CA LEU A 122 -3.09 7.93 20.10
C LEU A 122 -2.42 8.80 19.03
N ASP A 123 -1.41 8.25 18.39
CA ASP A 123 -0.65 8.88 17.32
C ASP A 123 -1.19 8.53 15.92
N GLU A 124 -1.83 7.36 15.78
CA GLU A 124 -2.24 6.83 14.46
C GLU A 124 -3.66 6.30 14.48
N PHE A 125 -4.44 6.74 13.51
CA PHE A 125 -5.77 6.21 13.23
C PHE A 125 -5.85 5.70 11.80
N SER A 126 -6.27 4.45 11.62
CA SER A 126 -6.47 3.83 10.31
C SER A 126 -7.86 3.23 10.20
N PHE A 127 -8.59 3.65 9.19
CA PHE A 127 -9.93 3.17 8.89
C PHE A 127 -9.99 2.65 7.45
N THR A 128 -10.40 1.39 7.28
CA THR A 128 -10.59 0.78 5.96
C THR A 128 -12.06 0.47 5.75
N PHE A 129 -12.64 1.06 4.71
CA PHE A 129 -14.03 0.84 4.35
C PHE A 129 -14.22 -0.53 3.69
N HIS A 130 -15.43 -1.05 3.77
CA HIS A 130 -15.83 -2.22 3.02
C HIS A 130 -16.63 -1.80 1.78
N VAL A 131 -16.07 -2.03 0.61
CA VAL A 131 -16.76 -1.76 -0.66
C VAL A 131 -17.63 -2.98 -1.02
N LEU A 132 -18.95 -2.81 -0.98
CA LEU A 132 -19.89 -3.84 -1.40
C LEU A 132 -19.90 -3.94 -2.94
N LYS A 133 -19.56 -5.12 -3.46
CA LYS A 133 -19.67 -5.46 -4.88
C LYS A 133 -20.84 -6.40 -5.07
N LEU A 134 -21.93 -5.94 -5.67
CA LEU A 134 -23.03 -6.81 -6.06
C LEU A 134 -22.83 -7.28 -7.51
N ILE A 135 -22.94 -8.59 -7.71
CA ILE A 135 -22.55 -9.24 -8.98
C ILE A 135 -23.69 -9.34 -9.97
N ASN A 136 -24.95 -9.30 -9.56
CA ASN A 136 -26.12 -9.43 -10.42
C ASN A 136 -27.15 -8.35 -10.11
N ASP A 137 -27.69 -7.73 -11.17
CA ASP A 137 -28.78 -6.75 -11.12
C ASP A 137 -30.15 -7.43 -10.89
N ASP A 138 -30.28 -8.20 -9.81
CA ASP A 138 -31.57 -8.67 -9.37
C ASP A 138 -32.22 -7.55 -8.54
N GLU A 139 -33.01 -6.69 -9.20
CA GLU A 139 -33.70 -5.53 -8.60
C GLU A 139 -34.60 -5.90 -7.42
N ASN A 140 -34.98 -7.19 -7.32
CA ASN A 140 -35.86 -7.71 -6.28
C ASN A 140 -35.10 -8.26 -5.04
N ASN A 141 -33.77 -8.17 -5.00
CA ASN A 141 -33.01 -8.65 -3.86
C ASN A 141 -33.13 -7.63 -2.70
N PRO A 142 -33.66 -8.02 -1.52
CA PRO A 142 -33.78 -7.10 -0.37
C PRO A 142 -32.46 -6.51 0.11
N GLU A 143 -31.31 -7.14 -0.19
CA GLU A 143 -29.99 -6.57 0.07
C GLU A 143 -29.71 -5.34 -0.80
N HIS A 144 -30.26 -5.27 -2.03
CA HIS A 144 -30.14 -4.10 -2.89
C HIS A 144 -30.88 -2.89 -2.34
N LEU A 145 -32.11 -3.08 -1.86
CA LEU A 145 -32.92 -1.99 -1.31
C LEU A 145 -32.30 -1.39 -0.05
N HIS A 146 -31.73 -2.28 0.78
CA HIS A 146 -31.06 -1.88 2.02
C HIS A 146 -29.77 -1.11 1.72
N ALA A 147 -28.93 -1.63 0.82
CA ALA A 147 -27.70 -0.99 0.41
C ALA A 147 -27.93 0.34 -0.30
N TYR A 148 -29.01 0.48 -1.11
CA TYR A 148 -29.36 1.74 -1.76
C TYR A 148 -29.72 2.84 -0.78
N ASN A 149 -30.43 2.51 0.30
CA ASN A 149 -30.79 3.48 1.33
C ASN A 149 -29.60 3.87 2.22
N GLU A 150 -28.63 2.98 2.39
CA GLU A 150 -27.45 3.19 3.25
C GLU A 150 -26.26 3.78 2.50
N TYR A 151 -26.14 3.50 1.19
CA TYR A 151 -25.06 3.94 0.32
C TYR A 151 -25.64 4.71 -0.88
N PRO A 152 -25.96 5.98 -0.74
CA PRO A 152 -26.63 6.76 -1.79
C PRO A 152 -25.80 6.92 -3.06
N ASN A 153 -24.49 6.72 -2.98
CA ASN A 153 -23.56 6.91 -4.08
C ASN A 153 -23.26 5.59 -4.78
N ALA A 154 -24.23 5.04 -5.50
CA ALA A 154 -24.02 3.85 -6.31
C ALA A 154 -23.61 4.20 -7.75
N PHE A 155 -22.67 3.44 -8.34
CA PHE A 155 -22.41 3.51 -9.77
C PHE A 155 -22.29 2.11 -10.40
N ILE A 156 -22.50 2.04 -11.71
CA ILE A 156 -22.49 0.79 -12.47
C ILE A 156 -21.26 0.78 -13.37
N ARG A 157 -20.48 -0.31 -13.30
CA ARG A 157 -19.38 -0.57 -14.23
C ARG A 157 -19.52 -1.99 -14.82
N GLY A 158 -19.92 -2.07 -16.08
CA GLY A 158 -20.32 -3.33 -16.69
C GLY A 158 -21.56 -3.90 -15.98
N ASN A 159 -21.52 -5.17 -15.63
CA ASN A 159 -22.63 -5.85 -14.93
C ASN A 159 -22.47 -5.80 -13.38
N LYS A 160 -21.68 -4.88 -12.86
CA LYS A 160 -21.44 -4.75 -11.42
C LYS A 160 -21.90 -3.40 -10.92
N ARG A 161 -22.66 -3.41 -9.84
CA ARG A 161 -23.06 -2.23 -9.10
C ARG A 161 -22.15 -2.08 -7.88
N TYR A 162 -21.65 -0.86 -7.67
CA TYR A 162 -20.82 -0.50 -6.53
C TYR A 162 -21.56 0.54 -5.73
N TYR A 163 -21.56 0.40 -4.41
CA TYR A 163 -22.18 1.34 -3.48
C TYR A 163 -21.10 2.21 -2.86
N GLY A 164 -21.36 3.53 -2.90
CA GLY A 164 -20.41 4.51 -2.41
C GLY A 164 -20.32 4.58 -0.90
N THR A 165 -19.23 5.12 -0.43
CA THR A 165 -19.04 5.52 0.96
C THR A 165 -19.64 6.91 1.13
N GLY A 166 -20.61 7.10 2.02
CA GLY A 166 -21.25 8.39 2.23
C GLY A 166 -22.24 8.38 3.39
N GLY A 167 -22.98 9.48 3.53
CA GLY A 167 -24.11 9.58 4.44
C GLY A 167 -23.76 9.27 5.90
N THR A 168 -24.49 8.32 6.50
CA THR A 168 -24.39 8.04 7.94
C THR A 168 -22.99 7.56 8.37
N ILE A 169 -22.29 6.73 7.58
CA ILE A 169 -20.95 6.25 7.96
C ILE A 169 -19.96 7.41 8.06
N LEU A 170 -19.90 8.26 7.05
CA LEU A 170 -19.00 9.43 7.06
C LEU A 170 -19.35 10.41 8.17
N ASN A 171 -20.65 10.61 8.45
CA ASN A 171 -21.07 11.43 9.58
C ASN A 171 -20.65 10.85 10.94
N LYS A 172 -20.72 9.52 11.12
CA LYS A 172 -20.22 8.86 12.33
C LYS A 172 -18.71 8.96 12.44
N LEU A 173 -18.00 8.74 11.34
CA LEU A 173 -16.55 8.90 11.28
C LEU A 173 -16.14 10.34 11.57
N ARG A 174 -16.82 11.33 10.99
CA ARG A 174 -16.60 12.74 11.27
C ARG A 174 -16.73 13.05 12.76
N LYS A 175 -17.80 12.57 13.43
CA LYS A 175 -18.01 12.74 14.88
C LYS A 175 -16.88 12.09 15.69
N PHE A 176 -16.40 10.93 15.28
CA PHE A 176 -15.25 10.30 15.93
C PHE A 176 -13.98 11.14 15.74
N ILE A 177 -13.69 11.59 14.52
CA ILE A 177 -12.52 12.44 14.20
C ILE A 177 -12.56 13.74 15.01
N SER A 178 -13.75 14.37 15.16
CA SER A 178 -13.90 15.60 15.97
C SER A 178 -13.60 15.39 17.46
N SER A 179 -13.64 14.15 17.92
CA SER A 179 -13.34 13.79 19.32
C SER A 179 -11.88 13.41 19.57
N VAL A 180 -11.13 13.07 18.51
CA VAL A 180 -9.73 12.65 18.62
C VAL A 180 -8.80 13.84 18.43
N ARG A 181 -7.71 13.90 19.20
CA ARG A 181 -6.77 15.03 19.18
C ARG A 181 -5.34 14.57 18.87
N SER A 182 -4.57 15.47 18.25
CA SER A 182 -3.12 15.35 18.12
C SER A 182 -2.63 14.10 17.38
N LEU A 183 -3.38 13.65 16.35
CA LEU A 183 -2.92 12.57 15.48
C LEU A 183 -1.68 13.00 14.69
N LYS A 184 -0.74 12.06 14.54
CA LYS A 184 0.43 12.19 13.65
C LYS A 184 0.23 11.48 12.34
N ARG A 185 -0.55 10.39 12.32
CA ARG A 185 -0.82 9.58 11.12
C ARG A 185 -2.30 9.28 11.00
N PHE A 186 -2.82 9.54 9.81
CA PHE A 186 -4.23 9.34 9.50
C PHE A 186 -4.40 8.59 8.17
N HIS A 187 -5.19 7.51 8.18
CA HIS A 187 -5.41 6.65 7.03
C HIS A 187 -6.89 6.41 6.80
N LEU A 188 -7.37 6.74 5.61
CA LEU A 188 -8.68 6.36 5.09
C LEU A 188 -8.50 5.54 3.83
N ASN A 189 -8.79 4.25 3.91
CA ASN A 189 -8.59 3.32 2.82
C ASN A 189 -9.92 2.80 2.27
N ASP A 190 -9.91 2.48 0.97
CA ASP A 190 -11.03 1.88 0.26
C ASP A 190 -12.31 2.74 0.30
N LEU A 191 -12.14 4.06 0.28
CA LEU A 191 -13.23 5.00 0.09
C LEU A 191 -13.91 4.79 -1.26
N PHE A 192 -15.18 5.13 -1.33
CA PHE A 192 -15.95 5.10 -2.56
C PHE A 192 -16.83 6.34 -2.62
N LEU A 193 -16.25 7.46 -3.02
CA LEU A 193 -16.87 8.78 -3.00
C LEU A 193 -17.43 9.14 -4.36
N ALA A 194 -18.59 9.77 -4.39
CA ALA A 194 -19.16 10.39 -5.58
C ALA A 194 -19.07 11.92 -5.55
N SER A 195 -18.78 12.51 -4.38
CA SER A 195 -18.60 13.95 -4.20
C SER A 195 -17.50 14.24 -3.18
N ASP A 196 -16.98 15.45 -3.20
CA ASP A 196 -15.98 15.97 -2.28
C ASP A 196 -16.54 16.44 -0.93
N PHE A 197 -17.83 16.78 -0.89
CA PHE A 197 -18.45 17.37 0.30
C PHE A 197 -18.33 16.50 1.55
N ASP A 198 -18.56 15.20 1.41
CA ASP A 198 -18.56 14.28 2.54
C ASP A 198 -17.18 14.11 3.17
N ILE A 199 -16.15 14.00 2.35
CA ILE A 199 -14.78 13.82 2.85
C ILE A 199 -14.16 15.14 3.28
N GLY A 200 -14.52 16.24 2.60
CA GLY A 200 -14.07 17.59 2.96
C GLY A 200 -14.37 17.91 4.42
N ALA A 201 -15.62 17.69 4.84
CA ALA A 201 -16.03 17.91 6.22
C ALA A 201 -15.26 17.03 7.24
N CYS A 202 -14.91 15.80 6.89
CA CYS A 202 -14.06 14.95 7.75
C CYS A 202 -12.63 15.49 7.86
N LEU A 203 -12.06 15.98 6.76
CA LEU A 203 -10.71 16.55 6.75
C LEU A 203 -10.66 17.93 7.46
N GLU A 204 -11.73 18.71 7.40
CA GLU A 204 -11.85 19.96 8.17
C GLU A 204 -11.82 19.69 9.69
N GLU A 205 -12.59 18.71 10.17
CA GLU A 205 -12.52 18.31 11.58
C GLU A 205 -11.14 17.80 11.98
N LEU A 206 -10.48 17.04 11.09
CA LEU A 206 -9.11 16.58 11.30
C LEU A 206 -8.13 17.75 11.36
N LEU A 207 -8.30 18.76 10.51
CA LEU A 207 -7.47 19.96 10.48
C LEU A 207 -7.58 20.73 11.80
N VAL A 208 -8.80 20.90 12.31
CA VAL A 208 -9.05 21.60 13.58
C VAL A 208 -8.40 20.88 14.77
N ASN A 209 -8.48 19.53 14.81
CA ASN A 209 -8.07 18.77 15.99
C ASN A 209 -6.60 18.25 15.93
N SER A 210 -6.05 18.11 14.73
CA SER A 210 -4.73 17.50 14.52
C SER A 210 -3.88 18.20 13.45
N GLY A 211 -4.29 19.38 12.95
CA GLY A 211 -3.61 20.07 11.87
C GLY A 211 -2.14 20.34 12.14
N GLU A 212 -1.81 20.77 13.35
CA GLU A 212 -0.43 21.08 13.77
C GLU A 212 0.43 19.84 14.06
N THR A 213 -0.18 18.66 14.22
CA THR A 213 0.57 17.44 14.61
C THR A 213 0.66 16.40 13.50
N LEU A 214 -0.15 16.55 12.44
CA LEU A 214 -0.28 15.55 11.39
C LEU A 214 0.94 15.57 10.45
N GLU A 215 1.66 14.45 10.41
CA GLU A 215 2.87 14.23 9.60
C GLU A 215 2.61 13.34 8.38
N TYR A 216 1.61 12.48 8.47
CA TYR A 216 1.26 11.51 7.43
C TYR A 216 -0.25 11.47 7.20
N ILE A 217 -0.66 11.58 5.94
CA ILE A 217 -2.05 11.38 5.53
C ILE A 217 -2.14 10.38 4.38
N GLU A 218 -3.08 9.44 4.49
CA GLU A 218 -3.44 8.52 3.43
C GLU A 218 -4.94 8.59 3.16
N VAL A 219 -5.33 8.96 1.94
CA VAL A 219 -6.71 9.00 1.49
C VAL A 219 -6.83 8.29 0.15
N LEU A 220 -7.31 7.04 0.19
CA LEU A 220 -7.43 6.20 -0.99
C LEU A 220 -8.89 6.00 -1.38
N ASN A 221 -9.21 6.35 -2.61
CA ASN A 221 -10.57 6.38 -3.15
C ASN A 221 -10.71 5.47 -4.37
N TYR A 222 -11.71 4.60 -4.38
CA TYR A 222 -12.02 3.63 -5.44
C TYR A 222 -12.99 4.17 -6.49
N THR A 223 -13.13 5.46 -6.64
CA THR A 223 -14.05 6.07 -7.61
C THR A 223 -13.40 6.25 -8.98
N SER A 224 -14.22 6.42 -10.00
CA SER A 224 -13.81 6.87 -11.34
C SER A 224 -13.99 8.38 -11.53
N TYR A 225 -14.53 9.09 -10.55
CA TYR A 225 -14.73 10.54 -10.60
C TYR A 225 -13.50 11.28 -10.09
N VAL A 226 -13.20 12.40 -10.72
CA VAL A 226 -12.15 13.31 -10.26
C VAL A 226 -12.73 14.13 -9.09
N ILE A 227 -12.14 13.99 -7.92
CA ILE A 227 -12.55 14.65 -6.67
C ILE A 227 -11.30 15.26 -6.03
N PRO A 228 -10.88 16.46 -6.45
CA PRO A 228 -9.67 17.09 -5.92
C PRO A 228 -9.77 17.40 -4.43
N LEU A 229 -8.78 17.03 -3.65
CA LEU A 229 -8.74 17.22 -2.20
C LEU A 229 -7.85 18.39 -1.80
N TYR A 230 -8.32 19.61 -2.03
CA TYR A 230 -7.62 20.84 -1.66
C TYR A 230 -7.34 20.96 -0.15
N THR A 231 -8.25 20.46 0.68
CA THR A 231 -8.12 20.50 2.15
C THR A 231 -6.83 19.82 2.64
N VAL A 232 -6.32 18.82 1.93
CA VAL A 232 -5.05 18.16 2.28
C VAL A 232 -3.86 19.13 2.24
N GLY A 233 -3.90 20.12 1.34
CA GLY A 233 -2.86 21.15 1.24
C GLY A 233 -2.85 22.17 2.38
N LEU A 234 -3.82 22.11 3.31
CA LEU A 234 -3.91 23.02 4.46
C LEU A 234 -3.19 22.50 5.72
N PHE A 235 -2.70 21.25 5.73
CA PHE A 235 -1.98 20.68 6.87
C PHE A 235 -0.49 21.07 6.83
N PRO A 236 -0.02 21.97 7.67
CA PRO A 236 1.30 22.60 7.50
C PRO A 236 2.48 21.64 7.69
N ASN A 237 2.32 20.61 8.52
CA ASN A 237 3.42 19.74 8.96
C ASN A 237 3.47 18.38 8.24
N LEU A 238 2.75 18.22 7.11
CA LEU A 238 2.78 16.97 6.36
C LEU A 238 4.17 16.69 5.74
N HIS A 239 4.68 15.51 6.04
CA HIS A 239 5.91 14.95 5.47
C HIS A 239 5.64 13.96 4.35
N THR A 240 4.52 13.25 4.45
CA THR A 240 4.13 12.21 3.49
C THR A 240 2.64 12.25 3.20
N ILE A 241 2.31 12.22 1.92
CA ILE A 241 0.95 12.13 1.42
C ILE A 241 0.84 10.86 0.59
N SER A 242 -0.19 10.04 0.85
CA SER A 242 -0.57 8.88 0.04
C SER A 242 -1.99 9.09 -0.46
N ILE A 243 -2.19 9.23 -1.76
CA ILE A 243 -3.45 9.70 -2.33
C ILE A 243 -3.76 8.99 -3.65
N SER A 244 -5.06 8.82 -3.95
CA SER A 244 -5.49 8.31 -5.25
C SER A 244 -5.36 9.38 -6.33
N PRO A 245 -5.06 9.01 -7.60
CA PRO A 245 -4.87 9.98 -8.67
C PRO A 245 -6.10 10.85 -8.94
N HIS A 246 -7.31 10.34 -8.69
CA HIS A 246 -8.56 11.15 -8.85
C HIS A 246 -8.70 12.29 -7.83
N SER A 247 -7.96 12.23 -6.74
CA SER A 247 -7.96 13.25 -5.70
C SER A 247 -6.92 14.34 -5.93
N LEU A 248 -6.18 14.23 -7.02
CA LEU A 248 -5.20 15.21 -7.47
C LEU A 248 -5.67 15.87 -8.77
N ASP A 249 -5.46 17.16 -8.88
CA ASP A 249 -5.48 17.92 -10.12
C ASP A 249 -4.28 18.87 -10.17
N ASP A 250 -4.17 19.63 -11.25
CA ASP A 250 -3.10 20.60 -11.41
C ASP A 250 -3.05 21.63 -10.26
N GLY A 251 -4.24 22.06 -9.80
CA GLY A 251 -4.37 23.04 -8.71
C GLY A 251 -3.94 22.48 -7.35
N VAL A 252 -4.33 21.22 -7.03
CA VAL A 252 -3.93 20.54 -5.80
C VAL A 252 -2.41 20.32 -5.76
N LEU A 253 -1.79 19.93 -6.89
CA LEU A 253 -0.34 19.74 -6.97
C LEU A 253 0.42 21.05 -6.74
N LEU A 254 -0.03 22.15 -7.35
CA LEU A 254 0.55 23.48 -7.14
C LEU A 254 0.34 23.97 -5.69
N LEU A 255 -0.83 23.71 -5.12
CA LEU A 255 -1.10 24.00 -3.72
C LEU A 255 -0.12 23.29 -2.80
N PHE A 256 0.14 21.98 -3.03
CA PHE A 256 1.11 21.23 -2.25
C PHE A 256 2.52 21.81 -2.39
N ALA A 257 2.93 22.19 -3.60
CA ALA A 257 4.25 22.77 -3.83
C ALA A 257 4.44 24.10 -3.09
N ASN A 258 3.42 24.94 -3.05
CA ASN A 258 3.48 26.25 -2.42
C ASN A 258 3.35 26.20 -0.90
N HIS A 259 2.47 25.38 -0.36
CA HIS A 259 2.09 25.42 1.06
C HIS A 259 2.77 24.36 1.92
N LEU A 260 3.03 23.15 1.40
CA LEU A 260 3.55 22.05 2.21
C LEU A 260 5.09 22.06 2.25
N ILE A 261 5.64 22.90 3.11
CA ILE A 261 7.10 23.12 3.18
C ILE A 261 7.89 21.90 3.67
N TYR A 262 7.25 21.00 4.44
CA TYR A 262 7.87 19.79 5.00
C TYR A 262 7.62 18.54 4.15
N LEU A 263 6.83 18.65 3.07
CA LEU A 263 6.51 17.49 2.22
C LEU A 263 7.76 16.94 1.54
N ARG A 264 8.04 15.67 1.82
CA ARG A 264 9.18 14.91 1.27
C ARG A 264 8.77 13.78 0.35
N ARG A 265 7.57 13.21 0.58
CA ARG A 265 7.10 12.05 -0.18
C ARG A 265 5.65 12.20 -0.60
N LEU A 266 5.42 11.98 -1.88
CA LEU A 266 4.09 11.92 -2.49
C LEU A 266 3.89 10.54 -3.12
N ASP A 267 3.05 9.71 -2.49
CA ASP A 267 2.67 8.39 -2.98
C ASP A 267 1.35 8.52 -3.75
N ILE A 268 1.37 8.24 -5.05
CA ILE A 268 0.18 8.23 -5.89
C ILE A 268 -0.24 6.78 -6.10
N VAL A 269 -1.38 6.41 -5.51
CA VAL A 269 -1.80 5.02 -5.39
C VAL A 269 -2.94 4.70 -6.34
N HIS A 270 -2.64 3.85 -7.31
CA HIS A 270 -3.59 3.30 -8.28
C HIS A 270 -4.21 1.99 -7.79
N ASP A 271 -5.49 1.79 -8.06
CA ASP A 271 -6.22 0.56 -7.81
C ASP A 271 -7.03 0.09 -9.04
N GLU A 272 -7.91 -0.89 -8.86
CA GLU A 272 -8.72 -1.49 -9.93
C GLU A 272 -9.64 -0.48 -10.66
N LEU A 273 -10.08 0.57 -9.97
CA LEU A 273 -11.08 1.51 -10.46
C LEU A 273 -10.49 2.86 -10.88
N THR A 274 -9.28 3.16 -10.45
CA THR A 274 -8.64 4.43 -10.76
C THR A 274 -8.35 4.52 -12.27
N ILE A 275 -8.69 5.68 -12.83
CA ILE A 275 -8.35 6.03 -14.22
C ILE A 275 -7.03 6.80 -14.17
N SER A 276 -6.14 6.49 -15.12
CA SER A 276 -4.92 7.28 -15.27
C SER A 276 -5.28 8.71 -15.65
N HIS A 277 -4.93 9.66 -14.80
CA HIS A 277 -5.08 11.08 -15.07
C HIS A 277 -3.75 11.65 -15.56
N ARG A 278 -3.80 12.45 -16.60
CA ARG A 278 -2.61 13.15 -17.12
C ARG A 278 -2.64 14.60 -16.63
N TYR A 279 -1.64 14.97 -15.87
CA TYR A 279 -1.39 16.37 -15.50
C TYR A 279 -0.64 17.08 -16.62
N ARG A 280 -0.77 18.40 -16.67
CA ARG A 280 -0.07 19.19 -17.68
C ARG A 280 1.44 19.22 -17.39
N ASP A 281 2.24 19.04 -18.44
CA ASP A 281 3.71 19.09 -18.31
C ASP A 281 4.20 20.44 -17.76
N SER A 282 3.52 21.55 -18.09
CA SER A 282 3.80 22.87 -17.55
C SER A 282 3.71 22.95 -16.03
N VAL A 283 2.78 22.19 -15.43
CA VAL A 283 2.59 22.15 -13.96
C VAL A 283 3.78 21.49 -13.28
N TRP A 284 4.30 20.40 -13.85
CA TRP A 284 5.48 19.75 -13.29
C TRP A 284 6.72 20.63 -13.37
N ASN A 285 6.89 21.39 -14.47
CA ASN A 285 7.99 22.35 -14.61
C ASN A 285 7.87 23.46 -13.56
N GLU A 286 6.67 24.01 -13.36
CA GLU A 286 6.43 25.03 -12.33
C GLU A 286 6.69 24.49 -10.91
N ILE A 287 6.24 23.26 -10.60
CA ILE A 287 6.55 22.60 -9.33
C ILE A 287 8.07 22.44 -9.15
N GLU A 288 8.78 22.02 -10.20
CA GLU A 288 10.23 21.85 -10.12
C GLU A 288 10.93 23.18 -9.83
N GLU A 289 10.49 24.29 -10.43
CA GLU A 289 11.00 25.63 -10.14
C GLU A 289 10.75 26.04 -8.68
N ILE A 290 9.52 25.89 -8.17
CA ILE A 290 9.16 26.18 -6.78
C ILE A 290 10.02 25.35 -5.81
N LEU A 291 10.21 24.07 -6.09
CA LEU A 291 11.00 23.17 -5.25
C LEU A 291 12.50 23.52 -5.28
N LYS A 292 13.04 23.94 -6.44
CA LYS A 292 14.43 24.39 -6.58
C LYS A 292 14.67 25.68 -5.80
N GLU A 293 13.80 26.67 -5.94
CA GLU A 293 13.90 27.95 -5.23
C GLU A 293 13.90 27.74 -3.71
N SER A 294 13.02 26.84 -3.22
CA SER A 294 12.90 26.51 -1.80
C SER A 294 13.91 25.45 -1.32
N LYS A 295 14.82 24.98 -2.18
CA LYS A 295 15.80 23.91 -1.89
C LYS A 295 15.14 22.63 -1.35
N ARG A 296 13.94 22.31 -1.83
CA ARG A 296 13.18 21.10 -1.47
C ARG A 296 13.25 20.08 -2.60
N ARG A 297 13.01 18.82 -2.25
CA ARG A 297 12.88 17.74 -3.22
C ARG A 297 11.75 16.82 -2.77
N TRP A 298 10.86 16.49 -3.69
CA TRP A 298 9.86 15.45 -3.45
C TRP A 298 10.36 14.11 -3.96
N ASN A 299 10.01 13.06 -3.22
CA ASN A 299 10.10 11.69 -3.69
C ASN A 299 8.70 11.28 -4.16
N ILE A 300 8.49 11.25 -5.49
CA ILE A 300 7.22 10.88 -6.09
C ILE A 300 7.24 9.39 -6.40
N ARG A 301 6.29 8.68 -5.82
CA ARG A 301 6.17 7.23 -5.95
C ARG A 301 4.82 6.87 -6.58
N MET A 302 4.85 6.09 -7.64
CA MET A 302 3.67 5.46 -8.21
C MET A 302 3.50 4.07 -7.62
N ILE A 303 2.38 3.82 -6.99
CA ILE A 303 2.10 2.55 -6.32
C ILE A 303 0.80 1.97 -6.88
N THR A 304 0.83 0.72 -7.33
CA THR A 304 -0.38 0.00 -7.75
C THR A 304 -0.77 -0.99 -6.67
N LYS A 305 -2.00 -0.91 -6.17
CA LYS A 305 -2.57 -1.82 -5.16
C LYS A 305 -3.77 -2.61 -5.71
N GLY A 306 -4.23 -3.60 -4.96
CA GLY A 306 -5.49 -4.29 -5.20
C GLY A 306 -5.47 -5.27 -6.37
N LYS A 307 -6.58 -5.33 -7.12
CA LYS A 307 -6.80 -6.26 -8.24
C LYS A 307 -6.62 -5.61 -9.60
N CYS A 308 -5.81 -4.58 -9.69
CA CYS A 308 -5.53 -3.91 -10.97
C CYS A 308 -5.05 -4.94 -12.00
N LYS A 309 -5.74 -5.03 -13.15
CA LYS A 309 -5.42 -6.01 -14.19
C LYS A 309 -4.51 -5.43 -15.27
N GLU A 310 -4.65 -4.16 -15.52
CA GLU A 310 -3.87 -3.42 -16.49
C GLU A 310 -2.78 -2.64 -15.80
N GLU A 311 -1.62 -2.57 -16.41
CA GLU A 311 -0.54 -1.74 -15.94
C GLU A 311 -0.93 -0.27 -16.19
N PRO A 312 -1.02 0.56 -15.14
CA PRO A 312 -1.29 1.97 -15.36
C PRO A 312 -0.09 2.58 -16.07
N LEU A 313 -0.26 2.83 -17.35
CA LEU A 313 0.68 3.64 -18.14
C LEU A 313 0.46 5.09 -17.77
N TRP A 314 1.47 5.69 -17.19
CA TRP A 314 1.46 7.09 -16.83
C TRP A 314 2.33 7.88 -17.82
N PRO A 315 1.75 8.42 -18.88
CA PRO A 315 2.47 9.31 -19.78
C PRO A 315 2.62 10.69 -19.12
N GLN A 316 3.53 10.79 -18.14
CA GLN A 316 3.82 12.01 -17.38
C GLN A 316 5.24 12.46 -17.67
N GLY A 317 5.52 12.81 -18.92
CA GLY A 317 6.88 13.03 -19.43
C GLY A 317 7.78 13.96 -18.61
N SER A 318 7.22 14.97 -17.96
CA SER A 318 7.95 15.92 -17.12
C SER A 318 7.90 15.61 -15.62
N ALA A 319 7.13 14.61 -15.19
CA ALA A 319 7.01 14.27 -13.77
C ALA A 319 8.32 13.62 -13.25
N PRO A 320 8.95 14.12 -12.19
CA PRO A 320 10.18 13.56 -11.65
C PRO A 320 9.91 12.31 -10.80
N ILE A 321 9.41 11.24 -11.41
CA ILE A 321 9.07 10.01 -10.73
C ILE A 321 10.32 9.24 -10.34
N GLN A 322 10.48 8.94 -9.04
CA GLN A 322 11.60 8.17 -8.51
C GLN A 322 11.27 6.70 -8.29
N SER A 323 10.00 6.36 -8.06
CA SER A 323 9.66 4.96 -7.75
C SER A 323 8.40 4.51 -8.47
N ILE A 324 8.46 3.32 -9.07
CA ILE A 324 7.31 2.63 -9.65
C ILE A 324 7.19 1.28 -8.97
N ILE A 325 6.12 1.09 -8.19
CA ILE A 325 5.93 -0.07 -7.33
C ILE A 325 4.58 -0.74 -7.61
N TYR A 326 4.62 -1.93 -8.16
CA TYR A 326 3.43 -2.76 -8.37
C TYR A 326 3.21 -3.68 -7.16
N ASN A 327 2.40 -3.25 -6.20
CA ASN A 327 2.03 -4.04 -5.02
C ASN A 327 0.74 -4.85 -5.28
N THR A 328 0.70 -5.55 -6.40
CA THR A 328 -0.41 -6.38 -6.83
C THR A 328 0.07 -7.63 -7.56
N CYS A 329 -0.64 -8.74 -7.40
CA CYS A 329 -0.35 -9.96 -8.14
C CYS A 329 -0.99 -10.00 -9.54
N SER A 330 -1.93 -9.11 -9.83
CA SER A 330 -2.82 -9.19 -11.00
C SER A 330 -2.27 -8.51 -12.24
N VAL A 331 -1.39 -7.52 -12.09
CA VAL A 331 -0.84 -6.75 -13.23
C VAL A 331 0.11 -7.62 -14.05
N LYS A 332 -0.12 -7.69 -15.36
CA LYS A 332 0.78 -8.28 -16.33
C LYS A 332 1.77 -7.20 -16.81
N VAL A 333 3.06 -7.45 -16.64
CA VAL A 333 4.09 -6.56 -17.18
C VAL A 333 4.15 -6.71 -18.69
N VAL A 334 4.13 -5.59 -19.39
CA VAL A 334 4.28 -5.53 -20.84
C VAL A 334 5.58 -4.81 -21.16
N GLN A 335 6.30 -5.27 -22.19
CA GLN A 335 7.56 -4.64 -22.63
C GLN A 335 7.40 -3.15 -22.89
N THR A 336 6.28 -2.74 -23.49
CA THR A 336 5.96 -1.34 -23.78
C THR A 336 5.97 -0.46 -22.54
N SER A 337 5.46 -0.93 -21.41
CA SER A 337 5.46 -0.16 -20.16
C SER A 337 6.86 0.09 -19.65
N ILE A 338 7.76 -0.90 -19.77
CA ILE A 338 9.17 -0.73 -19.37
C ILE A 338 9.86 0.26 -20.32
N TYR A 339 9.59 0.19 -21.63
CA TYR A 339 10.14 1.16 -22.59
C TYR A 339 9.63 2.57 -22.31
N THR A 340 8.34 2.75 -22.01
CA THR A 340 7.80 4.05 -21.60
C THR A 340 8.48 4.56 -20.33
N CYS A 341 8.74 3.70 -19.33
CA CYS A 341 9.50 4.08 -18.15
C CYS A 341 10.94 4.50 -18.49
N MET A 342 11.59 3.83 -19.45
CA MET A 342 12.94 4.20 -19.90
C MET A 342 12.95 5.57 -20.58
N GLU A 343 11.97 5.85 -21.42
CA GLU A 343 11.88 7.12 -22.17
C GLU A 343 11.58 8.30 -21.23
N GLN A 344 10.65 8.12 -20.29
CA GLN A 344 10.15 9.21 -19.48
C GLN A 344 10.93 9.41 -18.16
N PHE A 345 11.34 8.33 -17.50
CA PHE A 345 11.82 8.41 -16.12
C PHE A 345 13.26 7.94 -15.92
N SER A 346 14.00 7.58 -16.98
CA SER A 346 15.37 7.08 -16.83
C SER A 346 16.31 8.06 -16.10
N ALA A 347 16.05 9.34 -16.16
CA ALA A 347 16.83 10.38 -15.48
C ALA A 347 16.53 10.53 -13.97
N THR A 348 15.43 9.95 -13.46
CA THR A 348 14.99 10.14 -12.08
C THR A 348 14.69 8.84 -11.35
N LEU A 349 14.47 7.74 -12.07
CA LEU A 349 14.01 6.47 -11.53
C LEU A 349 15.04 5.80 -10.61
N GLU A 350 14.66 5.60 -9.36
CA GLU A 350 15.47 4.98 -8.30
C GLU A 350 15.00 3.55 -7.96
N ILE A 351 13.68 3.30 -8.03
CA ILE A 351 13.06 2.01 -7.69
C ILE A 351 12.10 1.58 -8.79
N TYR A 352 12.27 0.36 -9.29
CA TYR A 352 11.29 -0.32 -10.12
C TYR A 352 11.00 -1.71 -9.54
N ALA A 353 9.79 -1.94 -9.07
CA ALA A 353 9.52 -3.13 -8.28
C ALA A 353 8.13 -3.74 -8.49
N HIS A 354 8.09 -5.07 -8.56
CA HIS A 354 6.89 -5.89 -8.51
C HIS A 354 6.91 -6.74 -7.23
N LEU A 355 6.14 -6.36 -6.20
CA LEU A 355 6.25 -6.91 -4.84
C LEU A 355 5.45 -8.20 -4.58
N LYS A 356 4.41 -8.49 -5.36
CA LYS A 356 3.57 -9.67 -5.15
C LYS A 356 3.81 -10.73 -6.21
N SER A 357 3.85 -11.99 -5.81
CA SER A 357 3.93 -13.08 -6.77
C SER A 357 2.66 -13.18 -7.61
N MET A 358 2.80 -13.65 -8.84
CA MET A 358 1.66 -13.78 -9.76
C MET A 358 0.66 -14.83 -9.27
N CYS A 359 -0.64 -14.48 -9.25
CA CYS A 359 -1.72 -15.42 -9.14
C CYS A 359 -2.02 -16.00 -10.53
N ARG A 360 -1.61 -17.24 -10.82
CA ARG A 360 -2.00 -18.06 -12.00
C ARG A 360 -2.22 -17.30 -13.33
N VAL A 361 -1.44 -16.28 -13.63
CA VAL A 361 -1.53 -15.53 -14.88
C VAL A 361 -0.69 -16.27 -15.95
N TYR A 362 -1.11 -16.15 -17.22
CA TYR A 362 -0.35 -16.66 -18.36
C TYR A 362 1.09 -16.14 -18.32
N ILE A 363 2.04 -17.06 -18.25
CA ILE A 363 3.46 -16.73 -18.24
C ILE A 363 3.99 -17.02 -19.63
N PRO A 364 4.45 -16.02 -20.39
CA PRO A 364 4.96 -16.23 -21.73
C PRO A 364 6.17 -17.18 -21.70
N ARG A 365 6.20 -18.12 -22.65
CA ARG A 365 7.30 -19.08 -22.79
C ARG A 365 8.33 -18.63 -23.82
N SER A 366 7.86 -17.91 -24.83
CA SER A 366 8.71 -17.39 -25.90
C SER A 366 9.56 -16.23 -25.38
N PHE A 367 10.83 -16.20 -25.78
CA PHE A 367 11.76 -15.12 -25.43
C PHE A 367 11.27 -13.74 -25.95
N LEU A 368 10.70 -13.71 -27.14
CA LEU A 368 10.19 -12.48 -27.74
C LEU A 368 8.97 -11.87 -27.03
N GLU A 369 8.23 -12.71 -26.31
CA GLU A 369 7.05 -12.26 -25.54
C GLU A 369 7.42 -11.85 -24.10
N ARG A 370 8.60 -12.22 -23.64
CA ARG A 370 9.09 -11.90 -22.29
C ARG A 370 9.77 -10.53 -22.29
N ALA A 371 9.77 -9.90 -21.12
CA ALA A 371 10.37 -8.59 -20.94
C ALA A 371 11.91 -8.60 -20.68
N ASP A 372 12.59 -9.71 -21.02
CA ASP A 372 14.04 -9.89 -20.75
C ASP A 372 14.88 -8.72 -21.28
N THR A 373 14.72 -8.37 -22.55
CA THR A 373 15.48 -7.28 -23.19
C THR A 373 15.13 -5.90 -22.63
N ALA A 374 13.84 -5.68 -22.30
CA ALA A 374 13.38 -4.43 -21.74
C ALA A 374 13.99 -4.18 -20.34
N TYR A 375 14.06 -5.21 -19.48
CA TYR A 375 14.71 -5.06 -18.16
C TYR A 375 16.22 -4.76 -18.28
N ILE A 376 16.93 -5.37 -19.22
CA ILE A 376 18.33 -5.04 -19.47
C ILE A 376 18.45 -3.59 -19.94
N GLY A 377 17.58 -3.16 -20.87
CA GLY A 377 17.51 -1.79 -21.33
C GLY A 377 17.30 -0.80 -20.18
N LEU A 378 16.32 -1.08 -19.31
CA LEU A 378 16.04 -0.26 -18.13
C LEU A 378 17.27 -0.07 -17.24
N VAL A 379 17.97 -1.16 -16.91
CA VAL A 379 19.17 -1.11 -16.06
C VAL A 379 20.32 -0.37 -16.73
N LYS A 380 20.41 -0.41 -18.07
CA LYS A 380 21.44 0.35 -18.83
C LYS A 380 21.16 1.84 -18.86
N THR A 381 19.90 2.24 -18.97
CA THR A 381 19.51 3.65 -19.18
C THR A 381 19.24 4.40 -17.87
N ALA A 382 18.61 3.76 -16.88
CA ALA A 382 18.26 4.38 -15.62
C ALA A 382 19.46 4.40 -14.65
N ARG A 383 20.24 5.49 -14.70
CA ARG A 383 21.50 5.63 -13.94
C ARG A 383 21.33 5.70 -12.42
N TYR A 384 20.16 6.14 -11.96
CA TYR A 384 19.85 6.25 -10.53
C TYR A 384 19.15 5.01 -9.98
N LEU A 385 18.84 4.03 -10.82
CA LEU A 385 18.15 2.81 -10.42
C LEU A 385 19.01 1.99 -9.45
N HIS A 386 18.65 2.05 -8.18
CA HIS A 386 19.34 1.29 -7.14
C HIS A 386 18.57 0.05 -6.67
N THR A 387 17.25 -0.04 -6.93
CA THR A 387 16.42 -1.19 -6.54
C THR A 387 15.59 -1.70 -7.71
N LEU A 388 15.75 -2.99 -8.02
CA LEU A 388 14.99 -3.69 -9.04
C LEU A 388 14.41 -4.98 -8.48
N ALA A 389 13.08 -5.14 -8.54
CA ALA A 389 12.40 -6.38 -8.15
C ALA A 389 11.54 -6.90 -9.31
N ILE A 390 11.82 -8.11 -9.77
CA ILE A 390 11.17 -8.73 -10.94
C ILE A 390 10.37 -9.94 -10.50
N LYS A 391 9.06 -9.95 -10.80
CA LYS A 391 8.18 -11.10 -10.59
C LYS A 391 8.02 -11.99 -11.83
N GLU A 392 8.30 -11.43 -12.99
CA GLU A 392 8.09 -12.07 -14.29
C GLU A 392 9.16 -13.16 -14.56
N ARG A 393 8.84 -14.03 -15.52
CA ARG A 393 9.77 -15.07 -15.94
C ARG A 393 10.89 -14.48 -16.80
N ILE A 394 12.13 -14.70 -16.39
CA ILE A 394 13.33 -14.30 -17.15
C ILE A 394 14.33 -15.46 -17.26
N SER A 395 15.28 -15.38 -18.20
CA SER A 395 16.34 -16.37 -18.31
C SER A 395 17.49 -16.13 -17.34
N THR A 396 18.27 -17.17 -17.03
CA THR A 396 19.49 -17.03 -16.24
C THR A 396 20.51 -16.09 -16.91
N ALA A 397 20.57 -16.10 -18.23
CA ALA A 397 21.42 -15.17 -18.97
C ALA A 397 20.96 -13.71 -18.81
N THR A 398 19.63 -13.46 -18.80
CA THR A 398 19.07 -12.14 -18.50
C THR A 398 19.42 -11.69 -17.09
N CYS A 399 19.29 -12.59 -16.11
CA CYS A 399 19.65 -12.30 -14.71
C CYS A 399 21.13 -11.86 -14.60
N LEU A 400 22.04 -12.59 -15.25
CA LEU A 400 23.47 -12.27 -15.28
C LEU A 400 23.76 -10.93 -15.97
N LEU A 401 23.09 -10.64 -17.09
CA LEU A 401 23.25 -9.34 -17.79
C LEU A 401 22.71 -8.16 -16.98
N ILE A 402 21.55 -8.32 -16.32
CA ILE A 402 21.03 -7.31 -15.40
C ILE A 402 22.04 -7.04 -14.29
N ALA A 403 22.60 -8.08 -13.68
CA ALA A 403 23.59 -7.93 -12.62
C ALA A 403 24.88 -7.25 -13.15
N TYR A 404 25.35 -7.65 -14.33
CA TYR A 404 26.56 -7.08 -14.95
C TYR A 404 26.43 -5.58 -15.25
N TYR A 405 25.33 -5.17 -15.88
CA TYR A 405 25.08 -3.74 -16.16
C TYR A 405 24.69 -2.98 -14.90
N GLY A 406 23.94 -3.64 -14.00
CA GLY A 406 23.50 -3.05 -12.73
C GLY A 406 24.65 -2.73 -11.79
N ALA A 407 25.64 -3.60 -11.69
CA ALA A 407 26.85 -3.36 -10.90
C ALA A 407 27.65 -2.15 -11.42
N LYS A 408 27.61 -1.89 -12.74
CA LYS A 408 28.21 -0.69 -13.35
C LYS A 408 27.42 0.59 -13.11
N ASN A 409 26.09 0.47 -12.99
CA ASN A 409 25.14 1.59 -12.91
C ASN A 409 24.53 1.80 -11.51
N ASN A 410 25.19 1.34 -10.43
CA ASN A 410 24.76 1.57 -9.06
C ASN A 410 23.52 0.77 -8.59
N LEU A 411 23.18 -0.35 -9.23
CA LEU A 411 22.11 -1.23 -8.74
C LEU A 411 22.55 -1.91 -7.43
N LYS A 412 21.92 -1.49 -6.32
CA LYS A 412 22.24 -2.00 -4.98
C LYS A 412 21.39 -3.21 -4.59
N GLN A 413 20.13 -3.20 -4.97
CA GLN A 413 19.15 -4.22 -4.57
C GLN A 413 18.54 -4.86 -5.82
N PHE A 414 18.74 -6.14 -5.97
CA PHE A 414 18.19 -6.93 -7.06
C PHE A 414 17.43 -8.12 -6.48
N TYR A 415 16.11 -8.13 -6.64
CA TYR A 415 15.23 -9.15 -6.10
C TYR A 415 14.60 -9.95 -7.22
N LEU A 416 14.73 -11.26 -7.13
CA LEU A 416 14.25 -12.19 -8.15
C LEU A 416 13.76 -13.48 -7.50
N ARG A 417 12.60 -13.97 -7.95
CA ARG A 417 12.07 -15.25 -7.50
C ARG A 417 12.75 -16.40 -8.23
N ARG A 418 13.23 -17.41 -7.49
CA ARG A 418 13.87 -18.60 -8.07
C ARG A 418 12.94 -19.32 -9.06
N ASN A 419 11.64 -19.44 -8.76
CA ASN A 419 10.66 -20.12 -9.61
C ASN A 419 10.35 -19.38 -10.92
N CYS A 420 10.77 -18.13 -11.05
CA CYS A 420 10.61 -17.33 -12.28
C CYS A 420 11.85 -17.34 -13.17
N VAL A 421 12.92 -17.98 -12.76
CA VAL A 421 14.17 -18.02 -13.54
C VAL A 421 14.26 -19.31 -14.34
N ILE A 422 14.48 -19.19 -15.64
CA ILE A 422 14.63 -20.31 -16.55
C ILE A 422 16.12 -20.49 -16.86
N LEU A 423 16.63 -21.73 -16.72
CA LEU A 423 18.00 -22.09 -17.08
C LEU A 423 18.18 -22.08 -18.61
N ARG A 424 18.39 -20.91 -19.18
CA ARG A 424 18.56 -20.71 -20.64
C ARG A 424 19.53 -19.58 -20.93
N ASN A 425 20.27 -19.75 -22.05
CA ASN A 425 20.99 -18.65 -22.70
C ASN A 425 20.40 -18.41 -24.08
N GLU A 426 19.55 -17.40 -24.19
CA GLU A 426 18.85 -17.05 -25.43
C GLU A 426 19.57 -15.96 -26.22
N TYR A 427 20.58 -15.32 -25.62
CA TYR A 427 21.33 -14.23 -26.25
C TYR A 427 22.39 -14.69 -27.26
N ARG A 428 22.66 -15.99 -27.35
CA ARG A 428 23.61 -16.57 -28.29
C ARG A 428 23.37 -16.21 -29.76
N LYS A 429 22.11 -15.90 -30.11
CA LYS A 429 21.67 -15.60 -31.49
C LYS A 429 21.40 -14.11 -31.76
N TYR A 430 21.15 -13.28 -30.73
CA TYR A 430 20.51 -11.98 -30.90
C TYR A 430 21.38 -10.78 -30.55
N LEU A 431 22.36 -10.89 -29.65
CA LEU A 431 23.05 -9.71 -29.11
C LEU A 431 24.34 -9.29 -29.85
N PHE A 432 24.83 -10.08 -30.78
CA PHE A 432 26.20 -9.92 -31.26
C PHE A 432 26.35 -9.29 -32.66
N ARG A 433 25.27 -8.68 -33.19
CA ARG A 433 25.35 -8.00 -34.48
C ARG A 433 25.69 -6.50 -34.40
N GLU A 434 25.63 -5.88 -33.23
CA GLU A 434 25.64 -4.41 -33.15
C GLU A 434 26.72 -3.73 -32.29
N SER A 435 27.61 -4.42 -31.61
CA SER A 435 28.61 -3.73 -30.77
C SER A 435 29.92 -4.49 -30.62
N GLY A 436 31.02 -3.73 -30.76
CA GLY A 436 32.40 -4.23 -30.93
C GLY A 436 33.04 -5.02 -29.75
N ASP A 437 34.26 -5.34 -29.92
CA ASP A 437 35.26 -6.15 -29.22
C ASP A 437 35.08 -6.76 -27.81
N ASN A 438 34.18 -6.26 -26.98
CA ASN A 438 33.94 -6.81 -25.63
C ASN A 438 32.92 -7.96 -25.58
N ASN A 439 32.36 -8.37 -26.70
CA ASN A 439 31.20 -9.26 -26.75
C ASN A 439 31.57 -10.74 -26.60
N GLU A 440 32.76 -11.17 -27.07
CA GLU A 440 33.18 -12.54 -26.93
C GLU A 440 33.46 -12.96 -25.49
N SER A 441 34.04 -12.05 -24.69
CA SER A 441 34.27 -12.29 -23.27
C SER A 441 32.98 -12.40 -22.45
N ILE A 442 32.00 -11.57 -22.73
CA ILE A 442 30.68 -11.63 -22.07
C ILE A 442 29.94 -12.91 -22.47
N HIS A 443 30.03 -13.29 -23.75
CA HIS A 443 29.39 -14.51 -24.22
C HIS A 443 29.95 -15.76 -23.53
N SER A 444 31.28 -15.87 -23.47
CA SER A 444 31.98 -16.99 -22.80
C SER A 444 31.59 -17.02 -21.30
N TRP A 445 31.57 -15.86 -20.66
CA TRP A 445 31.16 -15.74 -19.26
C TRP A 445 29.72 -16.18 -19.04
N LEU A 446 28.75 -15.78 -19.89
CA LEU A 446 27.37 -16.22 -19.82
C LEU A 446 27.23 -17.73 -19.99
N GLU A 447 27.93 -18.34 -20.97
CA GLU A 447 27.90 -19.79 -21.20
C GLU A 447 28.41 -20.57 -19.99
N GLN A 448 29.41 -20.05 -19.31
CA GLN A 448 30.01 -20.67 -18.13
C GLN A 448 29.07 -20.65 -16.92
N HIS A 449 28.30 -19.56 -16.73
CA HIS A 449 27.56 -19.34 -15.49
C HIS A 449 26.04 -19.61 -15.60
N CYS A 450 25.42 -19.53 -16.79
CA CYS A 450 23.94 -19.58 -16.92
C CYS A 450 23.31 -20.98 -16.75
N ARG A 451 24.12 -22.05 -16.69
CA ARG A 451 23.63 -23.44 -16.73
C ARG A 451 23.15 -24.01 -15.40
N LYS A 452 23.49 -23.39 -14.26
CA LYS A 452 23.13 -23.84 -12.91
C LYS A 452 22.79 -22.62 -12.05
N TYR A 453 21.75 -22.71 -11.22
CA TYR A 453 21.33 -21.62 -10.32
C TYR A 453 22.46 -21.18 -9.37
N ASP A 454 23.16 -22.14 -8.76
CA ASP A 454 24.24 -21.83 -7.82
C ASP A 454 25.35 -20.99 -8.49
N ARG A 455 25.72 -21.33 -9.73
CA ARG A 455 26.70 -20.54 -10.49
C ARG A 455 26.21 -19.13 -10.85
N VAL A 456 24.90 -18.99 -11.10
CA VAL A 456 24.29 -17.67 -11.31
C VAL A 456 24.37 -16.85 -10.02
N GLU A 457 24.03 -17.45 -8.87
CA GLU A 457 24.05 -16.78 -7.58
C GLU A 457 25.48 -16.37 -7.18
N ASP A 458 26.46 -17.23 -7.42
CA ASP A 458 27.89 -16.95 -7.21
C ASP A 458 28.36 -15.79 -8.10
N ALA A 459 28.06 -15.85 -9.40
CA ALA A 459 28.48 -14.82 -10.35
C ALA A 459 27.85 -13.46 -10.02
N VAL A 460 26.57 -13.43 -9.67
CA VAL A 460 25.90 -12.21 -9.24
C VAL A 460 26.46 -11.70 -7.92
N SER A 461 26.79 -12.59 -6.97
CA SER A 461 27.41 -12.22 -5.69
C SER A 461 28.77 -11.55 -5.89
N VAL A 462 29.59 -12.07 -6.82
CA VAL A 462 30.88 -11.48 -7.18
C VAL A 462 30.68 -10.08 -7.77
N LEU A 463 29.74 -9.91 -8.70
CA LEU A 463 29.46 -8.60 -9.33
C LEU A 463 29.01 -7.54 -8.32
N PHE A 464 28.20 -7.92 -7.34
CA PHE A 464 27.71 -6.98 -6.31
C PHE A 464 28.63 -6.86 -5.09
N GLY A 465 29.70 -7.65 -5.01
CA GLY A 465 30.61 -7.65 -3.85
C GLY A 465 29.98 -8.11 -2.53
N ARG A 466 28.87 -8.85 -2.59
CA ARG A 466 28.13 -9.36 -1.43
C ARG A 466 27.33 -10.60 -1.79
N LYS A 467 27.01 -11.42 -0.78
CA LYS A 467 26.19 -12.61 -0.96
C LYS A 467 24.81 -12.25 -1.51
N TRP A 468 24.47 -12.78 -2.66
CA TRP A 468 23.19 -12.63 -3.31
C TRP A 468 22.58 -14.01 -3.58
N LYS A 469 21.28 -14.15 -3.41
CA LYS A 469 20.53 -15.35 -3.73
C LYS A 469 19.18 -15.02 -4.34
N MET A 470 18.66 -15.91 -5.15
CA MET A 470 17.27 -15.88 -5.60
C MET A 470 16.35 -16.18 -4.43
N LEU A 471 15.27 -15.41 -4.31
CA LEU A 471 14.32 -15.55 -3.22
C LEU A 471 13.33 -16.68 -3.45
N THR A 472 12.94 -17.35 -2.37
CA THR A 472 11.77 -18.22 -2.37
C THR A 472 10.49 -17.40 -2.54
N ASP A 473 9.37 -18.03 -2.91
CA ASP A 473 8.07 -17.37 -3.03
C ASP A 473 7.64 -16.70 -1.72
N TRP A 474 7.94 -17.35 -0.61
CA TRP A 474 7.63 -16.85 0.72
C TRP A 474 8.44 -15.60 1.08
N GLU A 475 9.76 -15.61 0.85
CA GLU A 475 10.64 -14.45 1.07
C GLU A 475 10.23 -13.29 0.17
N TYR A 476 9.98 -13.56 -1.13
CA TYR A 476 9.60 -12.53 -2.09
C TYR A 476 8.28 -11.84 -1.75
N ASN A 477 7.26 -12.59 -1.34
CA ASN A 477 5.94 -12.04 -0.99
C ASN A 477 5.93 -11.20 0.28
N ARG A 478 6.97 -11.28 1.10
CA ARG A 478 7.13 -10.50 2.34
C ARG A 478 8.02 -9.27 2.18
N MET A 479 8.55 -9.03 0.98
CA MET A 479 9.30 -7.81 0.73
C MET A 479 8.42 -6.57 0.92
N CYS A 480 8.97 -5.57 1.61
CA CYS A 480 8.45 -4.21 1.75
C CYS A 480 9.51 -3.24 1.23
N LEU A 481 9.13 -2.30 0.35
CA LEU A 481 10.01 -1.29 -0.24
C LEU A 481 9.49 0.14 0.02
#